data_cae52f8b7f47a1474179864f240a1988
#
_entry.id   cae52f8b7f47a1474179864f240a1988
#
_cell.length_a   1.000
_cell.length_b   1.000
_cell.length_c   1.000
_cell.angle_alpha   90.00
_cell.angle_beta   90.00
_cell.angle_gamma   90.00
#
_symmetry.space_group_name_H-M   'P 1'
#
loop_
_entity.id
_entity.type
_entity.pdbx_description
1 polymer ?
#
loop_
_entity_poly.entity_id
_entity_poly.type
_entity_poly.pdbx_seq_one_letter_code
_entity_poly.pdbx_strand_id
1 'polypeptide(L)'
;AARNLGIHIATPVFDGASSEDLWDTVREAGMDSDAKTILYDGRTGEPFDNRVSVGVMYMIKLHHMVDDKLHARSVGPYSMVTQQPLGGKAQFGGQRFGEMEVWALEAYGASNVLQEILTYKSDDVNGRLKAYEAITKGKPIPKPGVPES
;
A
#
# COMPACT_ATOMS: atom_id res chain seq x y z
N ALA A 1 21.53 -27.55 10.88
CA ALA A 1 22.03 -28.42 11.96
C ALA A 1 21.31 -29.75 11.98
N ALA A 2 19.99 -29.78 12.08
CA ALA A 2 19.19 -31.01 12.09
C ALA A 2 19.47 -31.91 10.87
N ARG A 3 19.61 -31.31 9.68
CA ARG A 3 19.93 -32.03 8.47
C ARG A 3 21.32 -32.70 8.53
N ASN A 4 22.30 -31.96 9.04
CA ASN A 4 23.66 -32.50 9.16
C ASN A 4 23.77 -33.64 10.18
N LEU A 5 23.03 -33.55 11.27
CA LEU A 5 22.94 -34.55 12.30
C LEU A 5 21.99 -35.72 11.97
N GLY A 6 21.12 -35.55 10.96
CA GLY A 6 20.10 -36.54 10.58
C GLY A 6 19.00 -36.72 11.63
N ILE A 7 18.72 -35.70 12.43
CA ILE A 7 17.71 -35.70 13.50
C ILE A 7 16.53 -34.81 13.16
N HIS A 8 15.39 -35.03 13.84
CA HIS A 8 14.25 -34.14 13.81
C HIS A 8 14.22 -33.31 15.11
N ILE A 9 14.11 -31.99 14.95
CA ILE A 9 14.03 -31.05 16.08
C ILE A 9 12.63 -30.47 16.15
N ALA A 10 12.03 -30.48 17.34
CA ALA A 10 10.77 -29.82 17.64
C ALA A 10 11.02 -28.70 18.65
N THR A 11 10.61 -27.49 18.33
CA THR A 11 10.72 -26.32 19.20
C THR A 11 9.35 -25.66 19.35
N PRO A 12 8.48 -26.15 20.25
CA PRO A 12 7.20 -25.53 20.52
C PRO A 12 7.40 -24.11 21.09
N VAL A 13 6.37 -23.27 20.93
CA VAL A 13 6.46 -21.81 21.22
C VAL A 13 6.79 -21.52 22.69
N PHE A 14 6.24 -22.31 23.63
CA PHE A 14 6.41 -22.08 25.07
C PHE A 14 7.37 -23.07 25.75
N ASP A 15 7.90 -24.01 25.02
CA ASP A 15 8.85 -25.03 25.51
C ASP A 15 9.91 -25.29 24.43
N GLY A 16 10.53 -24.21 23.99
CA GLY A 16 11.57 -24.22 22.96
C GLY A 16 12.96 -24.46 23.54
N ALA A 17 13.92 -24.68 22.64
CA ALA A 17 15.34 -24.79 22.99
C ALA A 17 15.87 -23.47 23.58
N SER A 18 16.75 -23.56 24.56
CA SER A 18 17.50 -22.40 25.04
C SER A 18 18.56 -21.96 24.02
N SER A 19 19.11 -20.76 24.18
CA SER A 19 20.18 -20.30 23.32
C SER A 19 21.44 -21.19 23.44
N GLU A 20 21.68 -21.73 24.63
CA GLU A 20 22.84 -22.63 24.88
C GLU A 20 22.65 -23.95 24.12
N ASP A 21 21.49 -24.59 24.23
CA ASP A 21 21.15 -25.81 23.50
C ASP A 21 21.28 -25.64 22.00
N LEU A 22 20.85 -24.47 21.49
CA LEU A 22 20.96 -24.12 20.09
C LEU A 22 22.39 -24.07 19.61
N TRP A 23 23.25 -23.37 20.34
CA TRP A 23 24.66 -23.25 19.97
C TRP A 23 25.44 -24.55 20.12
N ASP A 24 25.06 -25.38 21.08
CA ASP A 24 25.67 -26.70 21.23
C ASP A 24 25.29 -27.60 20.05
N THR A 25 24.02 -27.60 19.67
CA THR A 25 23.55 -28.34 18.48
C THR A 25 24.24 -27.87 17.19
N VAL A 26 24.45 -26.57 17.03
CA VAL A 26 25.12 -25.98 15.86
C VAL A 26 26.59 -26.43 15.82
N ARG A 27 27.28 -26.44 16.95
CA ARG A 27 28.67 -26.92 17.07
C ARG A 27 28.79 -28.42 16.78
N GLU A 28 27.88 -29.22 17.34
CA GLU A 28 27.81 -30.66 17.09
C GLU A 28 27.57 -31.00 15.63
N ALA A 29 26.77 -30.16 14.93
CA ALA A 29 26.53 -30.28 13.50
C ALA A 29 27.74 -29.89 12.61
N GLY A 30 28.85 -29.46 13.21
CA GLY A 30 30.05 -29.04 12.49
C GLY A 30 29.92 -27.70 11.78
N MET A 31 28.96 -26.87 12.21
CA MET A 31 28.75 -25.51 11.68
C MET A 31 29.53 -24.49 12.52
N ASP A 32 29.79 -23.33 11.90
CA ASP A 32 30.37 -22.20 12.61
C ASP A 32 29.48 -21.70 13.76
N SER A 33 30.11 -21.22 14.82
CA SER A 33 29.41 -20.81 16.06
C SER A 33 28.39 -19.67 15.87
N ASP A 34 28.51 -18.90 14.78
CA ASP A 34 27.59 -17.83 14.45
C ASP A 34 26.48 -18.27 13.47
N ALA A 35 26.49 -19.54 13.04
CA ALA A 35 25.54 -20.10 12.05
C ALA A 35 25.42 -19.30 10.74
N LYS A 36 26.47 -18.51 10.43
CA LYS A 36 26.54 -17.71 9.20
C LYS A 36 27.44 -18.35 8.17
N THR A 37 27.18 -18.10 6.90
CA THR A 37 27.97 -18.61 5.80
C THR A 37 28.43 -17.49 4.87
N ILE A 38 29.46 -17.75 4.08
CA ILE A 38 29.90 -16.82 3.04
C ILE A 38 29.05 -17.05 1.80
N LEU A 39 28.41 -15.98 1.32
CA LEU A 39 27.66 -15.97 0.07
C LEU A 39 28.44 -15.20 -1.01
N TYR A 40 28.16 -15.55 -2.25
CA TYR A 40 28.75 -14.94 -3.44
C TYR A 40 27.66 -14.29 -4.29
N ASP A 41 27.97 -13.14 -4.88
CA ASP A 41 27.09 -12.52 -5.86
C ASP A 41 27.04 -13.41 -7.11
N GLY A 42 25.83 -13.83 -7.49
CA GLY A 42 25.62 -14.69 -8.66
C GLY A 42 25.94 -14.02 -10.01
N ARG A 43 26.14 -12.72 -10.04
CA ARG A 43 26.48 -11.96 -11.26
C ARG A 43 27.98 -11.76 -11.40
N THR A 44 28.64 -11.36 -10.34
CA THR A 44 30.08 -11.02 -10.34
C THR A 44 30.96 -12.16 -9.89
N GLY A 45 30.42 -13.11 -9.09
CA GLY A 45 31.18 -14.17 -8.46
C GLY A 45 32.01 -13.72 -7.25
N GLU A 46 31.88 -12.47 -6.84
CA GLU A 46 32.59 -11.92 -5.68
C GLU A 46 31.86 -12.28 -4.36
N PRO A 47 32.59 -12.53 -3.28
CA PRO A 47 31.98 -12.78 -1.98
C PRO A 47 31.35 -11.49 -1.44
N PHE A 48 30.27 -11.63 -0.67
CA PHE A 48 29.71 -10.51 0.09
C PHE A 48 30.66 -10.09 1.22
N ASP A 49 30.68 -8.82 1.56
CA ASP A 49 31.54 -8.24 2.60
C ASP A 49 31.32 -8.87 3.97
N ASN A 50 30.09 -9.27 4.26
CA ASN A 50 29.70 -9.88 5.52
C ASN A 50 29.20 -11.31 5.34
N ARG A 51 29.43 -12.15 6.31
CA ARG A 51 28.81 -13.47 6.41
C ARG A 51 27.33 -13.34 6.68
N VAL A 52 26.51 -14.16 6.06
CA VAL A 52 25.05 -14.05 6.03
C VAL A 52 24.42 -15.31 6.61
N SER A 53 23.33 -15.15 7.38
CA SER A 53 22.50 -16.27 7.83
C SER A 53 21.68 -16.81 6.65
N VAL A 54 21.76 -18.11 6.42
CA VAL A 54 21.01 -18.78 5.34
C VAL A 54 20.18 -19.90 5.92
N GLY A 55 18.93 -19.96 5.50
CA GLY A 55 18.02 -21.01 5.94
C GLY A 55 16.78 -21.10 5.05
N VAL A 56 15.96 -22.09 5.33
CA VAL A 56 14.66 -22.27 4.65
C VAL A 56 13.61 -21.47 5.41
N MET A 57 12.91 -20.62 4.69
CA MET A 57 11.86 -19.77 5.24
C MET A 57 10.57 -19.98 4.47
N TYR A 58 9.46 -20.14 5.18
CA TYR A 58 8.15 -20.14 4.56
C TYR A 58 7.77 -18.74 4.10
N MET A 59 7.33 -18.64 2.87
CA MET A 59 6.86 -17.39 2.29
C MET A 59 5.42 -17.56 1.80
N ILE A 60 4.57 -16.61 2.17
CA ILE A 60 3.18 -16.58 1.74
C ILE A 60 2.98 -15.35 0.86
N LYS A 61 2.46 -15.56 -0.35
CA LYS A 61 1.99 -14.47 -1.19
C LYS A 61 0.59 -14.07 -0.73
N LEU A 62 0.47 -12.87 -0.16
CA LEU A 62 -0.82 -12.34 0.25
C LEU A 62 -1.64 -11.90 -0.97
N HIS A 63 -2.95 -12.05 -0.88
CA HIS A 63 -3.88 -11.69 -1.95
C HIS A 63 -4.07 -10.15 -2.12
N HIS A 64 -3.39 -9.36 -1.31
CA HIS A 64 -3.40 -7.91 -1.37
C HIS A 64 -2.45 -7.39 -2.44
N MET A 65 -2.84 -7.49 -3.69
CA MET A 65 -2.02 -7.07 -4.84
C MET A 65 -2.39 -5.67 -5.32
N VAL A 66 -1.44 -4.99 -5.91
CA VAL A 66 -1.58 -3.60 -6.36
C VAL A 66 -2.68 -3.42 -7.42
N ASP A 67 -2.84 -4.37 -8.32
CA ASP A 67 -3.85 -4.31 -9.39
C ASP A 67 -5.27 -4.24 -8.86
N ASP A 68 -5.53 -4.85 -7.70
CA ASP A 68 -6.85 -4.79 -7.04
C ASP A 68 -7.09 -3.47 -6.28
N LYS A 69 -6.03 -2.75 -5.95
CA LYS A 69 -6.09 -1.55 -5.09
C LYS A 69 -5.83 -0.26 -5.85
N LEU A 70 -4.99 -0.30 -6.89
CA LEU A 70 -4.71 0.87 -7.70
C LEU A 70 -5.98 1.32 -8.42
N HIS A 71 -6.40 2.55 -8.15
CA HIS A 71 -7.60 3.11 -8.73
C HIS A 71 -7.47 4.63 -8.89
N ALA A 72 -7.91 5.14 -10.04
CA ALA A 72 -8.02 6.56 -10.33
C ALA A 72 -9.29 6.81 -11.14
N ARG A 73 -9.77 8.03 -11.09
CA ARG A 73 -10.96 8.45 -11.83
C ARG A 73 -10.79 9.88 -12.32
N SER A 74 -11.21 10.13 -13.55
CA SER A 74 -11.44 11.48 -14.07
C SER A 74 -12.94 11.75 -14.20
N VAL A 75 -13.60 11.03 -15.08
CA VAL A 75 -15.05 11.07 -15.32
C VAL A 75 -15.60 9.66 -15.16
N GLY A 76 -16.79 9.53 -14.57
CA GLY A 76 -17.42 8.24 -14.36
C GLY A 76 -18.88 8.36 -13.94
N PRO A 77 -19.50 7.27 -13.51
CA PRO A 77 -20.93 7.27 -13.14
C PRO A 77 -21.19 8.06 -11.85
N TYR A 78 -22.37 8.63 -11.78
CA TYR A 78 -22.89 9.40 -10.66
C TYR A 78 -24.17 8.75 -10.11
N SER A 79 -24.45 8.98 -8.83
CA SER A 79 -25.70 8.55 -8.23
C SER A 79 -26.90 9.32 -8.84
N MET A 80 -28.01 8.63 -9.07
CA MET A 80 -29.21 9.26 -9.61
C MET A 80 -29.86 10.27 -8.65
N VAL A 81 -29.82 10.00 -7.37
CA VAL A 81 -30.50 10.83 -6.35
C VAL A 81 -29.62 11.99 -5.92
N THR A 82 -28.42 11.71 -5.47
CA THR A 82 -27.52 12.71 -4.90
C THR A 82 -26.66 13.42 -5.94
N GLN A 83 -26.56 12.89 -7.15
CA GLN A 83 -25.66 13.38 -8.21
C GLN A 83 -24.17 13.45 -7.80
N GLN A 84 -23.81 12.73 -6.77
CA GLN A 84 -22.43 12.56 -6.33
C GLN A 84 -21.76 11.41 -7.05
N PRO A 85 -20.41 11.42 -7.22
CA PRO A 85 -19.68 10.28 -7.75
C PRO A 85 -19.96 9.02 -6.93
N LEU A 86 -20.14 7.88 -7.61
CA LEU A 86 -20.26 6.60 -6.94
C LEU A 86 -18.95 6.24 -6.20
N GLY A 87 -19.02 5.38 -5.19
CA GLY A 87 -17.87 4.87 -4.47
C GLY A 87 -17.40 3.51 -4.99
N GLY A 88 -16.15 3.19 -4.71
CA GLY A 88 -15.58 1.88 -4.99
C GLY A 88 -14.95 1.71 -6.37
N LYS A 89 -13.91 0.90 -6.45
CA LYS A 89 -13.18 0.61 -7.69
C LYS A 89 -14.05 -0.11 -8.73
N ALA A 90 -14.91 -1.04 -8.30
CA ALA A 90 -15.75 -1.82 -9.20
C ALA A 90 -16.74 -0.98 -10.01
N GLN A 91 -17.23 0.11 -9.44
CA GLN A 91 -18.14 1.07 -10.09
C GLN A 91 -17.40 2.22 -10.77
N PHE A 92 -16.08 2.16 -10.88
CA PHE A 92 -15.27 3.28 -11.34
C PHE A 92 -15.59 4.57 -10.56
N GLY A 93 -15.67 4.41 -9.24
CA GLY A 93 -16.08 5.47 -8.32
C GLY A 93 -14.94 6.42 -7.94
N GLY A 94 -15.32 7.53 -7.32
CA GLY A 94 -14.39 8.51 -6.78
C GLY A 94 -13.95 8.19 -5.35
N GLN A 95 -12.98 8.93 -4.86
CA GLN A 95 -12.52 8.87 -3.48
C GLN A 95 -13.48 9.64 -2.57
N ARG A 96 -13.66 9.12 -1.35
CA ARG A 96 -14.44 9.82 -0.33
C ARG A 96 -13.59 10.92 0.30
N PHE A 97 -14.06 12.14 0.22
CA PHE A 97 -13.51 13.27 0.95
C PHE A 97 -14.32 13.46 2.24
N GLY A 98 -13.83 12.91 3.34
CA GLY A 98 -14.54 12.87 4.60
C GLY A 98 -14.44 14.18 5.40
N GLU A 99 -15.06 14.20 6.56
CA GLU A 99 -15.10 15.36 7.45
C GLU A 99 -13.69 15.78 7.93
N MET A 100 -12.83 14.82 8.24
CA MET A 100 -11.45 15.12 8.69
C MET A 100 -10.61 15.74 7.57
N GLU A 101 -10.79 15.34 6.33
CA GLU A 101 -10.12 15.91 5.17
C GLU A 101 -10.59 17.35 4.92
N VAL A 102 -11.87 17.64 5.16
CA VAL A 102 -12.40 19.00 5.14
C VAL A 102 -11.74 19.87 6.20
N TRP A 103 -11.61 19.37 7.41
CA TRP A 103 -10.91 20.10 8.49
C TRP A 103 -9.44 20.41 8.15
N ALA A 104 -8.77 19.52 7.48
CA ALA A 104 -7.40 19.76 7.02
C ALA A 104 -7.33 20.95 6.04
N LEU A 105 -8.25 21.02 5.08
CA LEU A 105 -8.31 22.17 4.16
C LEU A 105 -8.70 23.48 4.85
N GLU A 106 -9.58 23.42 5.84
CA GLU A 106 -9.95 24.57 6.66
C GLU A 106 -8.73 25.09 7.46
N ALA A 107 -7.94 24.19 8.04
CA ALA A 107 -6.73 24.53 8.78
C ALA A 107 -5.67 25.21 7.91
N TYR A 108 -5.57 24.82 6.65
CA TYR A 108 -4.70 25.48 5.66
C TYR A 108 -5.29 26.78 5.09
N GLY A 109 -6.55 27.10 5.37
CA GLY A 109 -7.23 28.25 4.78
C GLY A 109 -7.49 28.11 3.27
N ALA A 110 -7.51 26.89 2.73
CA ALA A 110 -7.67 26.59 1.31
C ALA A 110 -9.16 26.60 0.89
N SER A 111 -9.84 27.70 1.09
CA SER A 111 -11.29 27.84 0.84
C SER A 111 -11.70 27.62 -0.61
N ASN A 112 -10.90 28.08 -1.56
CA ASN A 112 -11.18 27.91 -3.00
C ASN A 112 -11.11 26.42 -3.42
N VAL A 113 -10.14 25.69 -2.91
CA VAL A 113 -10.00 24.24 -3.16
C VAL A 113 -11.16 23.48 -2.52
N LEU A 114 -11.56 23.85 -1.30
CA LEU A 114 -12.71 23.24 -0.64
C LEU A 114 -13.99 23.49 -1.39
N GLN A 115 -14.24 24.71 -1.86
CA GLN A 115 -15.39 25.06 -2.68
C GLN A 115 -15.43 24.26 -3.97
N GLU A 116 -14.30 24.12 -4.63
CA GLU A 116 -14.17 23.31 -5.85
C GLU A 116 -14.54 21.83 -5.63
N ILE A 117 -14.06 21.24 -4.53
CA ILE A 117 -14.34 19.84 -4.17
C ILE A 117 -15.82 19.63 -3.86
N LEU A 118 -16.46 20.57 -3.18
CA LEU A 118 -17.87 20.48 -2.80
C LEU A 118 -18.86 20.78 -3.94
N THR A 119 -18.43 21.48 -4.99
CA THR A 119 -19.30 21.91 -6.09
C THR A 119 -19.15 21.06 -7.35
N TYR A 120 -18.44 21.52 -8.35
CA TYR A 120 -18.40 20.83 -9.65
C TYR A 120 -17.62 19.52 -9.65
N LYS A 121 -16.83 19.24 -8.65
CA LYS A 121 -16.23 17.91 -8.42
C LYS A 121 -17.15 16.93 -7.68
N SER A 122 -18.31 17.35 -7.22
CA SER A 122 -19.26 16.53 -6.47
C SER A 122 -20.66 16.56 -7.09
N ASP A 123 -21.57 17.36 -6.55
CA ASP A 123 -23.00 17.32 -6.83
C ASP A 123 -23.55 18.43 -7.76
N ASP A 124 -22.76 19.44 -8.07
CA ASP A 124 -23.16 20.51 -8.99
C ASP A 124 -23.11 20.05 -10.45
N VAL A 125 -24.26 19.61 -10.98
CA VAL A 125 -24.37 19.11 -12.36
C VAL A 125 -24.06 20.20 -13.38
N ASN A 126 -24.58 21.41 -13.21
CA ASN A 126 -24.40 22.51 -14.15
C ASN A 126 -22.93 23.01 -14.14
N GLY A 127 -22.35 23.13 -12.94
CA GLY A 127 -20.94 23.49 -12.78
C GLY A 127 -20.02 22.47 -13.42
N ARG A 128 -20.32 21.19 -13.26
CA ARG A 128 -19.57 20.07 -13.85
C ARG A 128 -19.60 20.11 -15.38
N LEU A 129 -20.76 20.33 -15.99
CA LEU A 129 -20.89 20.43 -17.44
C LEU A 129 -20.11 21.63 -18.00
N LYS A 130 -20.22 22.78 -17.35
CA LYS A 130 -19.45 23.99 -17.73
C LYS A 130 -17.94 23.76 -17.61
N ALA A 131 -17.51 23.07 -16.57
CA ALA A 131 -16.10 22.74 -16.38
C ALA A 131 -15.59 21.81 -17.50
N TYR A 132 -16.35 20.79 -17.88
CA TYR A 132 -15.99 19.89 -18.98
C TYR A 132 -15.93 20.61 -20.32
N GLU A 133 -16.90 21.49 -20.58
CA GLU A 133 -16.89 22.32 -21.78
C GLU A 133 -15.68 23.27 -21.85
N ALA A 134 -15.33 23.88 -20.72
CA ALA A 134 -14.14 24.73 -20.63
C ALA A 134 -12.84 23.96 -20.89
N ILE A 135 -12.71 22.75 -20.33
CA ILE A 135 -11.54 21.90 -20.55
C ILE A 135 -11.41 21.49 -22.02
N THR A 136 -12.52 21.06 -22.64
CA THR A 136 -12.51 20.65 -24.05
C THR A 136 -12.21 21.79 -25.02
N LYS A 137 -12.61 23.01 -24.69
CA LYS A 137 -12.37 24.22 -25.47
C LYS A 137 -11.04 24.92 -25.13
N GLY A 138 -10.29 24.42 -24.15
CA GLY A 138 -9.06 25.04 -23.67
C GLY A 138 -9.26 26.42 -23.00
N LYS A 139 -10.46 26.69 -22.48
CA LYS A 139 -10.80 27.90 -21.76
C LYS A 139 -10.56 27.76 -20.25
N PRO A 140 -10.35 28.86 -19.52
CA PRO A 140 -10.27 28.81 -18.07
C PRO A 140 -11.59 28.28 -17.48
N ILE A 141 -11.49 27.45 -16.45
CA ILE A 141 -12.67 26.89 -15.75
C ILE A 141 -13.41 28.04 -15.05
N PRO A 142 -14.75 28.14 -15.19
CA PRO A 142 -15.52 29.16 -14.51
C PRO A 142 -15.44 28.98 -12.98
N LYS A 143 -15.66 30.06 -12.25
CA LYS A 143 -15.65 30.02 -10.79
C LYS A 143 -16.74 29.07 -10.27
N PRO A 144 -16.46 28.28 -9.25
CA PRO A 144 -17.44 27.42 -8.61
C PRO A 144 -18.64 28.23 -8.07
N GLY A 145 -19.81 27.61 -8.09
CA GLY A 145 -21.02 28.16 -7.49
C GLY A 145 -21.06 28.00 -5.96
N VAL A 146 -22.25 28.14 -5.39
CA VAL A 146 -22.51 27.81 -3.99
C VAL A 146 -22.83 26.31 -3.90
N PRO A 147 -22.28 25.58 -2.91
CA PRO A 147 -22.65 24.18 -2.69
C PRO A 147 -24.15 24.03 -2.43
N GLU A 148 -24.76 22.98 -2.97
CA GLU A 148 -26.19 22.68 -2.75
C GLU A 148 -26.42 21.88 -1.45
N SER A 149 -25.39 21.27 -0.90
CA SER A 149 -25.43 20.43 0.30
C SER A 149 -24.82 21.11 1.54
#